data_07ed6e476d9a2becf4f92ae5452e984c
#
_entry.id   07ed6e476d9a2becf4f92ae5452e984c
#
_cell.length_a   1.000
_cell.length_b   1.000
_cell.length_c   1.000
_cell.angle_alpha   90.00
_cell.angle_beta   90.00
_cell.angle_gamma   90.00
#
_symmetry.space_group_name_H-M   'P 1'
#
loop_
_entity.id
_entity.type
_entity.pdbx_description
1 polymer ?
#
loop_
_entity_poly.entity_id
_entity_poly.type
_entity_poly.pdbx_seq_one_letter_code
_entity_poly.pdbx_strand_id
1 'polypeptide(L)'
;DGKSPEGNVKFRILSLSLSEGYKIGTLQEMNLSFSPIVSTGGKLTLEGNDGAEKYANMVYVDLSNNSQIQIKRKSWNLGFYCGDEFRVILNSSYATVAVASEKTDFAAVTLEDAQKAPNIAAGAMSEDFSADWIDDVEGDLTKTAFGMIAENAAENVHQVAAQLPGADNKTNTDETENRSLWYKVKVTRNGEGYRVEYGKVGDTTPKTVEIAKNPIYNFVGLSLESGEKVDAQA
;
A
#
# COMPACT_ATOMS: atom_id res chain seq x y z
N ASP A 1 14.47 -21.55 -26.75
CA ASP A 1 15.21 -22.59 -25.98
C ASP A 1 15.88 -21.90 -24.78
N GLY A 2 15.23 -21.69 -23.69
CA GLY A 2 15.75 -20.96 -22.52
C GLY A 2 16.97 -21.59 -21.80
N LYS A 3 17.97 -22.04 -22.54
CA LYS A 3 19.23 -22.50 -21.97
C LYS A 3 20.16 -21.30 -21.76
N SER A 4 20.64 -21.14 -20.52
CA SER A 4 21.75 -20.22 -20.24
C SER A 4 22.96 -20.59 -21.10
N PRO A 5 23.66 -19.62 -21.69
CA PRO A 5 24.87 -19.91 -22.45
C PRO A 5 25.91 -20.52 -21.52
N GLU A 6 26.50 -21.64 -21.95
CA GLU A 6 27.63 -22.28 -21.28
C GLU A 6 28.91 -21.98 -22.05
N GLY A 7 30.00 -21.75 -21.33
CA GLY A 7 31.32 -21.60 -21.91
C GLY A 7 31.84 -20.17 -21.99
N ASN A 8 32.87 -19.95 -22.77
CA ASN A 8 33.52 -18.67 -22.96
C ASN A 8 33.01 -17.98 -24.23
N VAL A 9 32.61 -16.72 -24.09
CA VAL A 9 32.22 -15.86 -25.21
C VAL A 9 33.40 -14.96 -25.57
N LYS A 10 33.83 -14.99 -26.83
CA LYS A 10 34.82 -14.05 -27.35
C LYS A 10 34.12 -12.92 -28.09
N PHE A 11 34.41 -11.72 -27.70
CA PHE A 11 33.97 -10.53 -28.42
C PHE A 11 35.06 -10.07 -29.37
N ARG A 12 34.68 -9.75 -30.59
CA ARG A 12 35.55 -9.15 -31.59
C ARG A 12 34.98 -7.80 -31.97
N ILE A 13 35.77 -6.75 -31.78
CA ILE A 13 35.43 -5.43 -32.30
C ILE A 13 35.72 -5.47 -33.82
N LEU A 14 34.65 -5.33 -34.62
CA LEU A 14 34.75 -5.37 -36.08
C LEU A 14 35.10 -4.01 -36.68
N SER A 15 34.71 -2.95 -36.03
CA SER A 15 35.06 -1.59 -36.44
C SER A 15 35.10 -0.66 -35.24
N LEU A 16 36.03 0.27 -35.24
CA LEU A 16 36.15 1.33 -34.24
C LEU A 16 36.40 2.66 -34.94
N SER A 17 35.54 3.64 -34.74
CA SER A 17 35.76 5.01 -35.18
C SER A 17 36.24 5.84 -34.02
N LEU A 18 37.32 6.56 -34.17
CA LEU A 18 37.89 7.44 -33.16
C LEU A 18 37.73 8.90 -33.58
N SER A 19 37.49 9.77 -32.60
CA SER A 19 37.58 11.21 -32.80
C SER A 19 39.03 11.65 -33.03
N GLU A 20 39.22 12.78 -33.65
CA GLU A 20 40.53 13.36 -33.91
C GLU A 20 41.33 13.53 -32.59
N GLY A 21 42.58 13.11 -32.59
CA GLY A 21 43.45 13.19 -31.41
C GLY A 21 43.55 11.90 -30.57
N TYR A 22 42.76 10.86 -30.87
CA TYR A 22 42.83 9.57 -30.21
C TYR A 22 43.55 8.51 -31.06
N LYS A 23 44.25 7.62 -30.41
CA LYS A 23 44.92 6.48 -31.06
C LYS A 23 44.44 5.20 -30.41
N ILE A 24 44.29 4.16 -31.22
CA ILE A 24 44.03 2.80 -30.72
C ILE A 24 45.29 2.30 -29.99
N GLY A 25 45.15 1.98 -28.72
CA GLY A 25 46.16 1.30 -27.94
C GLY A 25 46.22 -0.18 -28.28
N THR A 26 46.98 -0.95 -27.49
CA THR A 26 47.03 -2.41 -27.62
C THR A 26 45.66 -3.00 -27.30
N LEU A 27 45.11 -3.79 -28.24
CA LEU A 27 43.90 -4.57 -28.02
C LEU A 27 44.12 -5.57 -26.88
N GLN A 28 43.32 -5.51 -25.86
CA GLN A 28 43.31 -6.49 -24.80
C GLN A 28 42.17 -7.49 -25.06
N GLU A 29 42.46 -8.78 -24.98
CA GLU A 29 41.44 -9.80 -25.01
C GLU A 29 40.75 -9.84 -23.64
N MET A 30 39.44 -9.73 -23.63
CA MET A 30 38.63 -9.95 -22.45
C MET A 30 37.93 -11.31 -22.57
N ASN A 31 38.20 -12.18 -21.62
CA ASN A 31 37.53 -13.46 -21.51
C ASN A 31 36.39 -13.32 -20.47
N LEU A 32 35.16 -13.48 -20.92
CA LEU A 32 33.99 -13.57 -20.03
C LEU A 32 33.63 -15.06 -19.88
N SER A 33 33.68 -15.53 -18.65
CA SER A 33 33.24 -16.90 -18.31
C SER A 33 31.80 -16.87 -17.86
N PHE A 34 30.97 -17.71 -18.46
CA PHE A 34 29.59 -17.92 -18.05
C PHE A 34 29.51 -19.30 -17.40
N SER A 35 29.05 -19.34 -16.16
CA SER A 35 28.70 -20.57 -15.49
C SER A 35 27.20 -20.82 -15.63
N PRO A 36 26.75 -22.04 -15.85
CA PRO A 36 25.32 -22.34 -15.87
C PRO A 36 24.73 -22.01 -14.49
N ILE A 37 23.63 -21.31 -14.48
CA ILE A 37 22.83 -21.13 -13.25
C ILE A 37 22.19 -22.48 -12.98
N VAL A 38 22.75 -23.26 -12.06
CA VAL A 38 22.13 -24.48 -11.57
C VAL A 38 21.04 -24.05 -10.59
N SER A 39 19.80 -24.03 -11.07
CA SER A 39 18.66 -23.86 -10.17
C SER A 39 18.47 -25.16 -9.37
N THR A 40 18.87 -25.12 -8.12
CA THR A 40 18.66 -26.23 -7.17
C THR A 40 17.29 -26.09 -6.52
N GLY A 41 16.21 -25.97 -7.16
CA GLY A 41 14.88 -25.83 -6.59
C GLY A 41 14.85 -25.69 -5.05
N GLY A 42 14.29 -24.62 -4.55
CA GLY A 42 14.14 -24.41 -3.11
C GLY A 42 12.73 -24.75 -2.64
N LYS A 43 12.59 -25.09 -1.36
CA LYS A 43 11.30 -25.19 -0.67
C LYS A 43 11.29 -24.18 0.44
N LEU A 44 10.32 -23.26 0.41
CA LEU A 44 10.07 -22.29 1.46
C LEU A 44 8.70 -22.59 2.08
N THR A 45 8.64 -22.74 3.39
CA THR A 45 7.36 -22.82 4.10
C THR A 45 6.91 -21.40 4.43
N LEU A 46 5.75 -21.01 3.93
CA LEU A 46 5.23 -19.65 4.15
C LEU A 46 4.64 -19.52 5.55
N GLU A 47 5.08 -18.50 6.26
CA GLU A 47 4.68 -18.23 7.66
C GLU A 47 3.47 -17.28 7.71
N GLY A 48 2.38 -17.66 7.06
CA GLY A 48 1.13 -16.90 7.01
C GLY A 48 0.33 -16.90 8.31
N ASN A 49 0.62 -17.82 9.23
CA ASN A 49 -0.03 -17.94 10.54
C ASN A 49 0.93 -17.48 11.65
N ASP A 50 0.38 -17.00 12.77
CA ASP A 50 1.16 -16.67 13.97
C ASP A 50 0.97 -17.67 15.14
N GLY A 51 0.41 -18.84 14.83
CA GLY A 51 0.11 -19.90 15.79
C GLY A 51 -1.27 -19.79 16.43
N ALA A 52 -1.77 -18.59 16.68
CA ALA A 52 -3.07 -18.35 17.32
C ALA A 52 -4.15 -17.98 16.30
N GLU A 53 -3.78 -17.20 15.28
CA GLU A 53 -4.70 -16.70 14.26
C GLU A 53 -4.31 -17.22 12.86
N LYS A 54 -5.28 -17.82 12.17
CA LYS A 54 -5.09 -18.23 10.76
C LYS A 54 -4.99 -17.00 9.87
N TYR A 55 -4.04 -17.05 8.93
CA TYR A 55 -3.84 -15.96 7.94
C TYR A 55 -3.52 -14.60 8.58
N ALA A 56 -2.87 -14.60 9.75
CA ALA A 56 -2.52 -13.37 10.47
C ALA A 56 -1.54 -12.49 9.70
N ASN A 57 -0.70 -13.10 8.86
CA ASN A 57 0.35 -12.42 8.14
C ASN A 57 0.10 -12.38 6.62
N MET A 58 0.49 -11.27 6.00
CA MET A 58 0.89 -11.22 4.60
C MET A 58 2.36 -11.64 4.52
N VAL A 59 2.70 -12.47 3.54
CA VAL A 59 4.06 -12.99 3.37
C VAL A 59 4.57 -12.57 2.01
N TYR A 60 5.64 -11.78 1.98
CA TYR A 60 6.36 -11.40 0.79
C TYR A 60 7.54 -12.33 0.60
N VAL A 61 7.67 -12.93 -0.58
CA VAL A 61 8.70 -13.94 -0.89
C VAL A 61 9.69 -13.40 -1.90
N ASP A 62 10.96 -13.39 -1.52
CA ASP A 62 12.06 -13.19 -2.44
C ASP A 62 12.54 -14.56 -2.95
N LEU A 63 12.18 -14.89 -4.19
CA LEU A 63 12.54 -16.16 -4.81
C LEU A 63 14.04 -16.26 -5.12
N SER A 64 14.72 -15.13 -5.30
CA SER A 64 16.14 -15.09 -5.62
C SER A 64 16.99 -15.47 -4.41
N ASN A 65 16.58 -15.05 -3.23
CA ASN A 65 17.28 -15.27 -1.97
C ASN A 65 16.67 -16.41 -1.14
N ASN A 66 15.58 -17.03 -1.60
CA ASN A 66 14.81 -18.02 -0.86
C ASN A 66 14.45 -17.54 0.55
N SER A 67 14.00 -16.29 0.64
CA SER A 67 13.67 -15.64 1.90
C SER A 67 12.24 -15.09 1.90
N GLN A 68 11.73 -14.78 3.09
CA GLN A 68 10.40 -14.20 3.24
C GLN A 68 10.41 -13.11 4.31
N ILE A 69 9.49 -12.17 4.15
CA ILE A 69 9.18 -11.12 5.12
C ILE A 69 7.70 -11.22 5.43
N GLN A 70 7.35 -11.13 6.71
CA GLN A 70 6.00 -11.21 7.20
C GLN A 70 5.54 -9.84 7.69
N ILE A 71 4.35 -9.44 7.31
CA ILE A 71 3.68 -8.25 7.82
C ILE A 71 2.33 -8.66 8.38
N LYS A 72 2.07 -8.36 9.64
CA LYS A 72 0.77 -8.63 10.26
C LYS A 72 -0.31 -7.84 9.53
N ARG A 73 -1.35 -8.53 9.06
CA ARG A 73 -2.46 -7.91 8.35
C ARG A 73 -3.14 -6.81 9.16
N LYS A 74 -3.23 -6.99 10.49
CA LYS A 74 -3.86 -6.04 11.41
C LYS A 74 -2.94 -4.89 11.85
N SER A 75 -1.71 -4.81 11.35
CA SER A 75 -0.77 -3.78 11.79
C SER A 75 -1.01 -2.41 11.17
N TRP A 76 -1.80 -2.31 10.12
CA TRP A 76 -2.05 -1.04 9.43
C TRP A 76 -3.51 -0.90 8.97
N ASN A 77 -3.95 0.33 8.77
CA ASN A 77 -5.29 0.68 8.31
C ASN A 77 -5.28 1.30 6.91
N LEU A 78 -4.34 2.21 6.68
CA LEU A 78 -4.17 2.96 5.44
C LEU A 78 -2.73 2.81 4.94
N GLY A 79 -2.57 2.70 3.62
CA GLY A 79 -1.27 2.68 2.96
C GLY A 79 -1.07 3.96 2.13
N PHE A 80 0.07 4.60 2.27
CA PHE A 80 0.43 5.85 1.60
C PHE A 80 1.44 5.59 0.51
N TYR A 81 1.09 5.86 -0.74
CA TYR A 81 1.93 5.58 -1.90
C TYR A 81 3.20 6.44 -1.89
N CYS A 82 4.34 5.79 -2.12
CA CYS A 82 5.66 6.41 -2.07
C CYS A 82 6.21 6.84 -3.45
N GLY A 83 5.51 6.55 -4.54
CA GLY A 83 5.87 7.02 -5.87
C GLY A 83 5.48 8.48 -6.12
N ASP A 84 5.46 8.89 -7.38
CA ASP A 84 5.31 10.30 -7.78
C ASP A 84 3.93 10.89 -7.43
N GLU A 85 2.88 10.08 -7.47
CA GLU A 85 1.53 10.53 -7.15
C GLU A 85 1.24 10.49 -5.64
N PHE A 86 0.19 11.22 -5.24
CA PHE A 86 -0.31 11.23 -3.86
C PHE A 86 -1.60 10.40 -3.77
N ARG A 87 -1.44 9.13 -3.43
CA ARG A 87 -2.53 8.15 -3.33
C ARG A 87 -2.54 7.47 -1.97
N VAL A 88 -3.73 7.11 -1.54
CA VAL A 88 -3.96 6.37 -0.30
C VAL A 88 -4.77 5.12 -0.62
N ILE A 89 -4.35 3.99 -0.09
CA ILE A 89 -5.05 2.71 -0.20
C ILE A 89 -5.63 2.28 1.14
N LEU A 90 -6.72 1.55 1.07
CA LEU A 90 -7.36 0.90 2.20
C LEU A 90 -6.74 -0.47 2.48
N ASN A 91 -6.80 -0.93 3.72
CA ASN A 91 -6.47 -2.31 4.03
C ASN A 91 -7.59 -3.25 3.58
N SER A 92 -7.54 -3.73 2.35
CA SER A 92 -8.54 -4.60 1.73
C SER A 92 -8.71 -5.95 2.44
N SER A 93 -7.71 -6.38 3.25
CA SER A 93 -7.80 -7.63 4.03
C SER A 93 -8.97 -7.65 5.03
N TYR A 94 -9.57 -6.49 5.29
CA TYR A 94 -10.68 -6.32 6.23
C TYR A 94 -11.98 -5.87 5.56
N ALA A 95 -12.04 -5.90 4.23
CA ALA A 95 -13.17 -5.35 3.48
C ALA A 95 -13.47 -3.90 3.89
N THR A 96 -12.41 -3.12 4.13
CA THR A 96 -12.52 -1.71 4.51
C THR A 96 -13.21 -0.90 3.43
N VAL A 97 -14.07 0.00 3.84
CA VAL A 97 -14.69 1.02 2.97
C VAL A 97 -14.38 2.40 3.48
N ALA A 98 -14.33 3.36 2.58
CA ALA A 98 -14.24 4.78 2.90
C ALA A 98 -15.23 5.57 2.04
N VAL A 99 -15.98 6.47 2.68
CA VAL A 99 -17.00 7.31 2.04
C VAL A 99 -16.67 8.77 2.31
N ALA A 100 -16.63 9.57 1.25
CA ALA A 100 -16.41 11.01 1.38
C ALA A 100 -17.56 11.68 2.14
N SER A 101 -17.22 12.48 3.16
CA SER A 101 -18.20 13.23 3.94
C SER A 101 -18.55 14.59 3.31
N GLU A 102 -17.83 15.00 2.27
CA GLU A 102 -17.88 16.33 1.65
C GLU A 102 -17.51 17.47 2.61
N LYS A 103 -16.99 17.16 3.80
CA LYS A 103 -16.64 18.12 4.85
C LYS A 103 -15.13 18.24 5.02
N THR A 104 -14.66 19.46 5.20
CA THR A 104 -13.24 19.78 5.38
C THR A 104 -12.85 20.04 6.83
N ASP A 105 -13.83 20.33 7.70
CA ASP A 105 -13.63 20.52 9.14
C ASP A 105 -13.86 19.19 9.87
N PHE A 106 -12.89 18.81 10.70
CA PHE A 106 -12.93 17.57 11.48
C PHE A 106 -14.14 17.49 12.42
N ALA A 107 -14.46 18.57 13.12
CA ALA A 107 -15.56 18.60 14.06
C ALA A 107 -16.95 18.56 13.38
N ALA A 108 -17.01 18.98 12.11
CA ALA A 108 -18.24 18.96 11.33
C ALA A 108 -18.65 17.56 10.83
N VAL A 109 -17.72 16.59 10.80
CA VAL A 109 -18.03 15.20 10.44
C VAL A 109 -18.67 14.50 11.63
N THR A 110 -19.89 14.03 11.45
CA THR A 110 -20.75 13.51 12.51
C THR A 110 -21.19 12.06 12.25
N LEU A 111 -21.97 11.51 13.17
CA LEU A 111 -22.58 10.20 13.02
C LEU A 111 -23.47 10.10 11.78
N GLU A 112 -24.12 11.18 11.37
CA GLU A 112 -24.94 11.22 10.16
C GLU A 112 -24.11 10.93 8.90
N ASP A 113 -22.86 11.43 8.85
CA ASP A 113 -21.95 11.12 7.73
C ASP A 113 -21.54 9.65 7.74
N ALA A 114 -21.30 9.07 8.92
CA ALA A 114 -21.01 7.65 9.05
C ALA A 114 -22.22 6.76 8.67
N GLN A 115 -23.44 7.23 8.85
CA GLN A 115 -24.65 6.50 8.47
C GLN A 115 -24.86 6.41 6.96
N LYS A 116 -24.22 7.28 6.18
CA LYS A 116 -24.22 7.19 4.70
C LYS A 116 -23.35 6.05 4.18
N ALA A 117 -22.40 5.59 4.97
CA ALA A 117 -21.57 4.46 4.60
C ALA A 117 -22.39 3.16 4.59
N PRO A 118 -22.14 2.25 3.64
CA PRO A 118 -22.94 1.03 3.53
C PRO A 118 -22.80 0.17 4.77
N ASN A 119 -23.85 -0.56 5.09
CA ASN A 119 -23.76 -1.67 6.02
C ASN A 119 -23.12 -2.86 5.29
N ILE A 120 -21.83 -3.11 5.55
CA ILE A 120 -21.09 -4.25 4.97
C ILE A 120 -21.23 -5.48 5.89
N ALA A 121 -22.32 -5.57 6.60
CA ALA A 121 -22.61 -6.73 7.41
C ALA A 121 -22.52 -8.01 6.59
N ALA A 122 -21.77 -8.97 7.10
CA ALA A 122 -21.78 -10.36 6.65
C ALA A 122 -21.29 -10.63 5.20
N GLY A 123 -20.42 -9.81 4.63
CA GLY A 123 -19.82 -10.09 3.32
C GLY A 123 -20.80 -10.00 2.15
N ALA A 124 -22.01 -9.52 2.38
CA ALA A 124 -22.96 -9.19 1.34
C ALA A 124 -22.74 -7.74 0.92
N MET A 125 -22.39 -7.53 -0.34
CA MET A 125 -22.52 -6.21 -0.94
C MET A 125 -24.02 -5.90 -0.99
N SER A 126 -24.45 -4.81 -0.32
CA SER A 126 -25.83 -4.36 -0.42
C SER A 126 -26.12 -3.88 -1.84
N GLU A 127 -27.40 -3.85 -2.23
CA GLU A 127 -27.81 -3.30 -3.52
C GLU A 127 -27.36 -1.82 -3.70
N ASP A 128 -27.10 -1.12 -2.59
CA ASP A 128 -26.66 0.27 -2.54
C ASP A 128 -25.13 0.42 -2.52
N PHE A 129 -24.36 -0.66 -2.68
CA PHE A 129 -22.90 -0.60 -2.66
C PHE A 129 -22.37 0.16 -3.87
N SER A 130 -21.47 1.12 -3.62
CA SER A 130 -20.73 1.84 -4.67
C SER A 130 -19.28 1.34 -4.74
N ALA A 131 -18.80 1.12 -5.95
CA ALA A 131 -17.40 0.82 -6.20
C ALA A 131 -16.45 1.96 -5.77
N ASP A 132 -16.98 3.19 -5.67
CA ASP A 132 -16.20 4.36 -5.23
C ASP A 132 -15.85 4.32 -3.73
N TRP A 133 -16.41 3.38 -2.96
CA TRP A 133 -16.13 3.23 -1.53
C TRP A 133 -15.00 2.27 -1.21
N ILE A 134 -14.47 1.60 -2.21
CA ILE A 134 -13.31 0.69 -2.10
C ILE A 134 -12.25 1.07 -3.13
N ASP A 135 -11.05 0.57 -2.91
CA ASP A 135 -10.01 0.62 -3.92
C ASP A 135 -10.30 -0.37 -5.05
N ASP A 136 -9.78 -0.09 -6.24
CA ASP A 136 -9.92 -0.97 -7.39
C ASP A 136 -9.39 -2.38 -7.09
N VAL A 137 -10.17 -3.39 -7.40
CA VAL A 137 -9.85 -4.79 -7.09
C VAL A 137 -8.68 -5.35 -7.90
N GLU A 138 -8.35 -4.70 -9.02
CA GLU A 138 -7.20 -5.05 -9.86
C GLU A 138 -5.94 -4.26 -9.51
N GLY A 139 -6.04 -3.33 -8.53
CA GLY A 139 -4.92 -2.53 -8.03
C GLY A 139 -4.61 -1.26 -8.83
N ASP A 140 -5.57 -0.75 -9.60
CA ASP A 140 -5.43 0.53 -10.30
C ASP A 140 -5.44 1.69 -9.29
N LEU A 141 -4.27 2.26 -9.01
CA LEU A 141 -4.11 3.36 -8.06
C LEU A 141 -4.84 4.64 -8.47
N THR A 142 -5.27 4.77 -9.72
CA THR A 142 -6.07 5.92 -10.15
C THR A 142 -7.52 5.85 -9.64
N LYS A 143 -7.93 4.68 -9.14
CA LYS A 143 -9.28 4.36 -8.68
C LYS A 143 -9.29 3.93 -7.21
N THR A 144 -8.61 4.68 -6.34
CA THR A 144 -8.68 4.45 -4.89
C THR A 144 -9.89 5.17 -4.28
N ALA A 145 -10.43 4.67 -3.18
CA ALA A 145 -11.57 5.28 -2.48
C ALA A 145 -11.29 6.72 -2.02
N PHE A 146 -10.03 7.02 -1.68
CA PHE A 146 -9.59 8.39 -1.37
C PHE A 146 -9.41 9.27 -2.60
N GLY A 147 -9.32 8.69 -3.80
CA GLY A 147 -8.95 9.40 -5.00
C GLY A 147 -7.53 9.96 -4.95
N MET A 148 -7.24 10.92 -5.81
CA MET A 148 -5.98 11.66 -5.76
C MET A 148 -6.05 12.72 -4.67
N ILE A 149 -5.04 12.76 -3.80
CA ILE A 149 -4.94 13.81 -2.79
C ILE A 149 -4.59 15.13 -3.49
N ALA A 150 -5.50 16.08 -3.43
CA ALA A 150 -5.36 17.37 -4.09
C ALA A 150 -4.17 18.17 -3.51
N GLU A 151 -3.52 18.96 -4.34
CA GLU A 151 -2.43 19.84 -3.91
C GLU A 151 -2.96 20.93 -2.97
N ASN A 152 -4.09 21.52 -3.31
CA ASN A 152 -4.78 22.46 -2.44
C ASN A 152 -5.45 21.71 -1.28
N ALA A 153 -4.94 21.89 -0.06
CA ALA A 153 -5.45 21.22 1.13
C ALA A 153 -6.95 21.46 1.40
N ALA A 154 -7.50 22.57 0.92
CA ALA A 154 -8.92 22.92 1.09
C ALA A 154 -9.86 22.08 0.22
N GLU A 155 -9.33 21.41 -0.81
CA GLU A 155 -10.09 20.52 -1.69
C GLU A 155 -10.19 19.09 -1.13
N ASN A 156 -9.36 18.75 -0.14
CA ASN A 156 -9.38 17.43 0.48
C ASN A 156 -10.44 17.38 1.58
N VAL A 157 -11.33 16.43 1.49
CA VAL A 157 -12.42 16.22 2.46
C VAL A 157 -12.07 15.07 3.42
N HIS A 158 -12.80 14.99 4.54
CA HIS A 158 -12.73 13.82 5.40
C HIS A 158 -13.44 12.63 4.79
N GLN A 159 -12.80 11.47 4.88
CA GLN A 159 -13.41 10.18 4.58
C GLN A 159 -13.89 9.55 5.90
N VAL A 160 -15.08 8.96 5.86
CA VAL A 160 -15.56 8.09 6.94
C VAL A 160 -15.24 6.65 6.56
N ALA A 161 -14.44 5.99 7.37
CA ALA A 161 -13.92 4.66 7.09
C ALA A 161 -14.40 3.64 8.12
N ALA A 162 -14.92 2.53 7.62
CA ALA A 162 -15.45 1.40 8.38
C ALA A 162 -14.60 0.15 8.20
N GLN A 163 -14.80 -0.84 9.06
CA GLN A 163 -14.15 -2.15 9.03
C GLN A 163 -12.62 -2.10 9.01
N LEU A 164 -12.07 -1.10 9.65
CA LEU A 164 -10.63 -1.04 9.84
C LEU A 164 -10.16 -1.93 11.00
N PRO A 165 -8.90 -2.43 10.98
CA PRO A 165 -8.30 -3.08 12.13
C PRO A 165 -8.44 -2.20 13.39
N GLY A 166 -8.84 -2.81 14.51
CA GLY A 166 -9.13 -2.07 15.75
C GLY A 166 -10.52 -1.42 15.82
N ALA A 167 -11.27 -1.38 14.72
CA ALA A 167 -12.70 -1.10 14.79
C ALA A 167 -13.45 -2.33 15.32
N ASP A 168 -14.46 -2.13 16.16
CA ASP A 168 -15.30 -3.24 16.62
C ASP A 168 -16.26 -3.66 15.52
N ASN A 169 -15.82 -4.63 14.71
CA ASN A 169 -16.61 -5.15 13.59
C ASN A 169 -17.80 -6.03 14.01
N LYS A 170 -17.97 -6.27 15.31
CA LYS A 170 -19.12 -7.06 15.84
C LYS A 170 -20.43 -6.32 15.71
N THR A 171 -20.35 -5.01 15.56
CA THR A 171 -21.51 -4.13 15.48
C THR A 171 -22.15 -4.07 14.09
N ASN A 172 -21.51 -4.63 13.07
CA ASN A 172 -22.02 -4.58 11.69
C ASN A 172 -23.26 -5.45 11.44
N THR A 173 -23.72 -6.21 12.41
CA THR A 173 -24.91 -7.08 12.29
C THR A 173 -26.09 -6.60 13.12
N ASP A 174 -25.92 -5.56 13.90
CA ASP A 174 -26.94 -4.99 14.77
C ASP A 174 -27.37 -3.62 14.26
N GLU A 175 -28.68 -3.37 14.16
CA GLU A 175 -29.25 -2.07 13.80
C GLU A 175 -28.85 -0.95 14.80
N THR A 176 -28.35 -1.33 15.98
CA THR A 176 -27.84 -0.44 17.01
C THR A 176 -26.36 -0.08 16.85
N GLU A 177 -25.78 -0.35 15.70
CA GLU A 177 -24.38 -0.16 15.38
C GLU A 177 -23.85 1.21 15.82
N ASN A 178 -22.83 1.20 16.69
CA ASN A 178 -22.21 2.41 17.14
C ASN A 178 -21.15 2.94 16.17
N ARG A 179 -21.61 3.53 15.06
CA ARG A 179 -20.74 4.12 14.02
C ARG A 179 -19.89 5.29 14.53
N SER A 180 -20.13 5.76 15.75
CA SER A 180 -19.27 6.76 16.39
C SER A 180 -17.84 6.25 16.62
N LEU A 181 -17.65 4.93 16.63
CA LEU A 181 -16.33 4.26 16.73
C LEU A 181 -15.63 4.08 15.39
N TRP A 182 -16.28 4.35 14.27
CA TRP A 182 -15.63 4.38 12.97
C TRP A 182 -14.64 5.52 12.90
N TYR A 183 -13.71 5.45 11.95
CA TYR A 183 -12.73 6.52 11.78
C TYR A 183 -13.24 7.59 10.81
N LYS A 184 -12.88 8.83 11.08
CA LYS A 184 -12.89 9.92 10.11
C LYS A 184 -11.46 10.36 9.88
N VAL A 185 -11.09 10.49 8.60
CA VAL A 185 -9.71 10.69 8.17
C VAL A 185 -9.66 11.72 7.07
N LYS A 186 -8.80 12.71 7.22
CA LYS A 186 -8.44 13.66 6.15
C LYS A 186 -6.97 13.54 5.85
N VAL A 187 -6.63 13.43 4.57
CA VAL A 187 -5.26 13.40 4.10
C VAL A 187 -4.99 14.64 3.27
N THR A 188 -3.88 15.29 3.51
CA THR A 188 -3.38 16.41 2.73
C THR A 188 -1.93 16.19 2.36
N ARG A 189 -1.43 16.89 1.35
CA ARG A 189 0.00 16.88 1.03
C ARG A 189 0.77 17.72 2.04
N ASN A 190 1.97 17.27 2.39
CA ASN A 190 2.93 17.99 3.21
C ASN A 190 4.32 17.86 2.58
N GLY A 191 4.68 18.84 1.76
CA GLY A 191 5.87 18.75 0.90
C GLY A 191 5.79 17.50 0.01
N GLU A 192 6.82 16.67 0.06
CA GLU A 192 6.88 15.39 -0.67
C GLU A 192 6.15 14.24 0.06
N GLY A 193 5.55 14.50 1.20
CA GLY A 193 4.85 13.50 2.01
C GLY A 193 3.39 13.84 2.26
N TYR A 194 2.81 13.22 3.27
CA TYR A 194 1.41 13.38 3.64
C TYR A 194 1.28 13.85 5.08
N ARG A 195 0.22 14.59 5.34
CA ARG A 195 -0.30 14.90 6.67
C ARG A 195 -1.67 14.25 6.81
N VAL A 196 -1.85 13.49 7.88
CA VAL A 196 -3.06 12.74 8.18
C VAL A 196 -3.69 13.30 9.45
N GLU A 197 -4.92 13.79 9.35
CA GLU A 197 -5.76 14.15 10.48
C GLU A 197 -6.82 13.06 10.65
N TYR A 198 -6.93 12.46 11.84
CA TYR A 198 -7.84 11.35 12.06
C TYR A 198 -8.33 11.25 13.51
N GLY A 199 -9.40 10.53 13.69
CA GLY A 199 -9.98 10.16 14.98
C GLY A 199 -11.22 9.32 14.79
N LYS A 200 -11.92 9.02 15.88
CA LYS A 200 -13.24 8.40 15.79
C LYS A 200 -14.28 9.42 15.34
N VAL A 201 -15.34 8.95 14.71
CA VAL A 201 -16.44 9.83 14.27
C VAL A 201 -16.99 10.66 15.44
N GLY A 202 -17.05 10.09 16.64
CA GLY A 202 -17.47 10.79 17.85
C GLY A 202 -16.46 11.79 18.44
N ASP A 203 -15.20 11.78 17.96
CA ASP A 203 -14.18 12.68 18.50
C ASP A 203 -14.38 14.12 17.99
N THR A 204 -14.06 15.10 18.81
CA THR A 204 -14.11 16.54 18.46
C THR A 204 -12.74 17.11 18.09
N THR A 205 -11.66 16.40 18.45
CA THR A 205 -10.29 16.84 18.22
C THR A 205 -9.52 15.76 17.45
N PRO A 206 -8.85 16.11 16.35
CA PRO A 206 -8.07 15.13 15.57
C PRO A 206 -6.75 14.80 16.25
N LYS A 207 -6.29 13.58 16.00
CA LYS A 207 -4.86 13.24 16.04
C LYS A 207 -4.23 13.61 14.70
N THR A 208 -2.93 13.88 14.68
CA THR A 208 -2.20 14.21 13.46
C THR A 208 -0.93 13.38 13.37
N VAL A 209 -0.67 12.83 12.18
CA VAL A 209 0.57 12.10 11.84
C VAL A 209 1.09 12.59 10.51
N GLU A 210 2.41 12.79 10.45
CA GLU A 210 3.14 13.11 9.22
C GLU A 210 3.74 11.83 8.63
N ILE A 211 3.51 11.57 7.35
CA ILE A 211 4.04 10.41 6.62
C ILE A 211 5.03 10.90 5.57
N ALA A 212 6.30 10.56 5.73
CA ALA A 212 7.28 10.76 4.68
C ALA A 212 7.22 9.60 3.68
N LYS A 213 7.33 9.88 2.39
CA LYS A 213 7.50 8.84 1.38
C LYS A 213 8.88 8.18 1.55
N ASN A 214 8.89 6.87 1.48
CA ASN A 214 10.13 6.08 1.55
C ASN A 214 10.37 5.44 0.17
N PRO A 215 11.42 5.84 -0.57
CA PRO A 215 11.65 5.36 -1.94
C PRO A 215 12.00 3.87 -2.04
N ILE A 216 12.24 3.20 -0.90
CA ILE A 216 12.51 1.75 -0.86
C ILE A 216 11.20 0.95 -0.94
N TYR A 217 10.07 1.54 -0.55
CA TYR A 217 8.77 0.87 -0.49
C TYR A 217 7.79 1.50 -1.48
N ASN A 218 6.83 0.71 -1.94
CA ASN A 218 5.70 1.24 -2.69
C ASN A 218 4.72 1.97 -1.76
N PHE A 219 4.57 1.51 -0.52
CA PHE A 219 3.68 2.10 0.46
C PHE A 219 4.30 2.16 1.85
N VAL A 220 3.93 3.20 2.60
CA VAL A 220 4.09 3.27 4.06
C VAL A 220 2.71 3.07 4.68
N GLY A 221 2.57 2.08 5.55
CA GLY A 221 1.34 1.83 6.30
C GLY A 221 1.20 2.77 7.50
N LEU A 222 -0.05 3.03 7.91
CA LEU A 222 -0.38 3.73 9.15
C LEU A 222 -1.42 2.93 9.92
N SER A 223 -1.18 2.68 11.19
CA SER A 223 -2.19 2.22 12.13
C SER A 223 -2.91 3.42 12.73
N LEU A 224 -4.21 3.55 12.49
CA LEU A 224 -5.04 4.60 13.12
C LEU A 224 -5.31 4.32 14.60
N GLU A 225 -5.12 3.09 15.05
CA GLU A 225 -5.27 2.71 16.45
C GLU A 225 -4.09 3.19 17.28
N SER A 226 -2.87 2.80 16.90
CA SER A 226 -1.64 3.17 17.61
C SER A 226 -1.06 4.51 17.17
N GLY A 227 -1.33 4.97 15.95
CA GLY A 227 -0.67 6.11 15.31
C GLY A 227 0.73 5.77 14.78
N GLU A 228 1.11 4.49 14.81
CA GLU A 228 2.42 4.04 14.35
C GLU A 228 2.45 3.79 12.84
N LYS A 229 3.60 4.07 12.26
CA LYS A 229 3.89 3.76 10.86
C LYS A 229 4.38 2.32 10.75
N VAL A 230 3.97 1.67 9.70
CA VAL A 230 4.37 0.30 9.37
C VAL A 230 5.01 0.32 7.99
N ASP A 231 6.23 -0.17 7.89
CA ASP A 231 6.89 -0.35 6.61
C ASP A 231 6.18 -1.47 5.86
N ALA A 232 5.29 -1.11 4.96
CA ALA A 232 4.61 -2.05 4.09
C ALA A 232 5.46 -2.24 2.83
N GLN A 233 6.08 -3.39 2.71
CA GLN A 233 6.72 -3.81 1.46
C GLN A 233 5.63 -4.28 0.49
N ALA A 234 5.61 -3.73 -0.69
CA ALA A 234 4.85 -4.24 -1.81
C ALA A 234 5.70 -4.17 -3.08
#